data_7274bfd784c331ad0b40607598d96ddc
#
_entry.id   7274bfd784c331ad0b40607598d96ddc
#
_cell.length_a   1.000
_cell.length_b   1.000
_cell.length_c   1.000
_cell.angle_alpha   90.00
_cell.angle_beta   90.00
_cell.angle_gamma   90.00
#
_symmetry.space_group_name_H-M   'P 1'
#
loop_
_entity.id
_entity.type
_entity.pdbx_description
1 polymer ?
#
loop_
_entity_poly.entity_id
_entity_poly.type
_entity_poly.pdbx_seq_one_letter_code
_entity_poly.pdbx_strand_id
1 'polypeptide(L)'
;MNAENAHNSISGPGNLFLRESMNECSIRAFTFGTVAAFSTRAPGKTADNEDAAAMIDVDEHSGVLALADGVGGHAGGAMASSLAVQAVHDAIGAAGDHPTGLRDAILTGYENAGRAVTDIGVGAATTLSVVELHRESVRTYHVGDSPILLVSQRGNVRLQIITHSPVGYAVESGLLPEKEAMHHADRHVVSNLVGADDMRIEISSRITMQKRDTLLLASDGLFDNLHTREIIQIIRKGPIQRAGHGLVQLAMERMLHAREGMPSKPDDLTFLLFRRST
;
A
#
# COMPACT_ATOMS: atom_id res chain seq x y z
N MET A 1 45.42 11.13 -6.47
CA MET A 1 44.20 11.18 -7.29
C MET A 1 43.12 10.54 -6.47
N ASN A 2 42.36 11.37 -5.77
CA ASN A 2 41.29 10.94 -4.87
C ASN A 2 40.02 10.75 -5.69
N ALA A 3 39.52 9.54 -5.72
CA ALA A 3 38.17 9.27 -6.20
C ALA A 3 37.21 9.67 -5.08
N GLU A 4 36.55 10.81 -5.22
CA GLU A 4 35.42 11.22 -4.39
C GLU A 4 34.25 10.27 -4.66
N ASN A 5 33.96 9.47 -3.65
CA ASN A 5 32.67 8.77 -3.57
C ASN A 5 31.57 9.82 -3.41
N ALA A 6 30.89 10.14 -4.48
CA ALA A 6 29.65 10.87 -4.45
C ALA A 6 28.58 9.94 -3.82
N HIS A 7 28.38 10.04 -2.51
CA HIS A 7 27.18 9.54 -1.85
C HIS A 7 26.00 10.35 -2.38
N ASN A 8 25.26 9.75 -3.28
CA ASN A 8 24.00 10.27 -3.79
C ASN A 8 23.00 10.25 -2.64
N SER A 9 22.69 11.40 -2.07
CA SER A 9 21.67 11.58 -1.03
C SER A 9 20.31 11.12 -1.55
N ILE A 10 19.74 10.12 -0.87
CA ILE A 10 18.50 9.40 -1.19
C ILE A 10 17.28 10.20 -0.70
N SER A 11 17.10 11.42 -1.17
CA SER A 11 15.87 12.18 -0.92
C SER A 11 15.51 13.03 -2.12
N GLY A 12 14.99 12.37 -3.17
CA GLY A 12 14.34 13.07 -4.27
C GLY A 12 12.84 13.24 -3.97
N PRO A 13 12.23 14.39 -4.31
CA PRO A 13 10.79 14.66 -4.12
C PRO A 13 9.85 13.75 -4.92
N GLY A 14 10.37 12.73 -5.57
CA GLY A 14 9.64 11.83 -6.44
C GLY A 14 9.19 10.49 -5.81
N ASN A 15 9.45 10.24 -4.52
CA ASN A 15 9.17 8.97 -3.86
C ASN A 15 8.01 9.03 -2.86
N LEU A 16 7.44 10.20 -2.63
CA LEU A 16 6.24 10.43 -1.82
C LEU A 16 5.07 10.80 -2.73
N PHE A 17 3.95 10.14 -2.54
CA PHE A 17 2.68 10.40 -3.22
C PHE A 17 1.68 10.85 -2.16
N LEU A 18 1.60 12.16 -1.95
CA LEU A 18 0.74 12.76 -0.92
C LEU A 18 -0.32 13.61 -1.61
N ARG A 19 -1.60 13.25 -1.46
CA ARG A 19 -2.76 13.94 -2.08
C ARG A 19 -2.65 14.01 -3.60
N GLU A 20 -2.00 13.04 -4.22
CA GLU A 20 -1.77 13.03 -5.66
C GLU A 20 -3.05 12.74 -6.44
N SER A 21 -3.06 13.21 -7.69
CA SER A 21 -4.10 12.88 -8.66
C SER A 21 -3.46 12.61 -10.02
N MET A 22 -2.88 11.41 -10.13
CA MET A 22 -2.15 10.97 -11.31
C MET A 22 -3.14 10.61 -12.44
N ASN A 23 -2.76 10.90 -13.67
CA ASN A 23 -3.51 10.48 -14.88
C ASN A 23 -2.96 9.16 -15.44
N GLU A 24 -1.71 8.83 -15.16
CA GLU A 24 -1.01 7.68 -15.68
C GLU A 24 -0.16 6.99 -14.60
N CYS A 25 0.02 5.68 -14.77
CA CYS A 25 0.85 4.88 -13.90
C CYS A 25 2.35 5.25 -14.08
N SER A 26 3.01 5.63 -13.01
CA SER A 26 4.45 5.91 -12.99
C SER A 26 5.25 4.61 -12.88
N ILE A 27 6.27 4.45 -13.72
CA ILE A 27 7.15 3.28 -13.69
C ILE A 27 8.54 3.72 -13.26
N ARG A 28 9.06 3.14 -12.20
CA ARG A 28 10.34 3.53 -11.61
C ARG A 28 11.21 2.32 -11.30
N ALA A 29 12.52 2.47 -11.53
CA ALA A 29 13.49 1.56 -10.94
C ALA A 29 13.47 1.73 -9.41
N PHE A 30 13.57 0.65 -8.68
CA PHE A 30 13.50 0.65 -7.23
C PHE A 30 14.32 -0.51 -6.67
N THR A 31 15.37 -0.19 -5.92
CA THR A 31 16.28 -1.19 -5.36
C THR A 31 16.65 -2.29 -6.38
N PHE A 32 16.28 -3.54 -6.13
CA PHE A 32 16.53 -4.72 -6.98
C PHE A 32 15.34 -5.08 -7.88
N GLY A 33 14.47 -4.12 -8.22
CA GLY A 33 13.26 -4.37 -9.01
C GLY A 33 12.72 -3.14 -9.72
N THR A 34 11.45 -3.20 -10.03
CA THR A 34 10.70 -2.10 -10.65
C THR A 34 9.36 -1.95 -9.96
N VAL A 35 8.96 -0.71 -9.71
CA VAL A 35 7.63 -0.35 -9.19
C VAL A 35 6.81 0.32 -10.28
N ALA A 36 5.55 -0.09 -10.39
CA ALA A 36 4.50 0.69 -11.02
C ALA A 36 3.66 1.31 -9.90
N ALA A 37 3.63 2.63 -9.83
CA ALA A 37 2.91 3.41 -8.82
C ALA A 37 1.78 4.21 -9.46
N PHE A 38 0.65 4.25 -8.77
CA PHE A 38 -0.50 5.05 -9.17
C PHE A 38 -1.22 5.55 -7.93
N SER A 39 -1.66 6.81 -7.95
CA SER A 39 -2.44 7.43 -6.88
C SER A 39 -3.34 8.49 -7.47
N THR A 40 -4.65 8.37 -7.28
CA THR A 40 -5.63 9.34 -7.78
C THR A 40 -6.86 9.36 -6.88
N ARG A 41 -7.51 10.51 -6.84
CA ARG A 41 -8.81 10.66 -6.16
C ARG A 41 -9.93 9.96 -6.91
N ALA A 42 -11.02 9.65 -6.21
CA ALA A 42 -12.24 9.06 -6.76
C ALA A 42 -12.78 9.86 -7.95
N PRO A 43 -13.36 9.18 -8.94
CA PRO A 43 -14.04 9.86 -10.05
C PRO A 43 -15.11 10.85 -9.55
N GLY A 44 -15.00 12.11 -10.00
CA GLY A 44 -15.94 13.16 -9.60
C GLY A 44 -15.69 13.80 -8.23
N LYS A 45 -14.76 13.28 -7.43
CA LYS A 45 -14.35 13.86 -6.14
C LYS A 45 -13.61 15.19 -6.39
N THR A 46 -14.02 16.25 -5.71
CA THR A 46 -13.38 17.59 -5.77
C THR A 46 -12.40 17.81 -4.62
N ALA A 47 -12.57 17.10 -3.53
CA ALA A 47 -11.65 17.10 -2.39
C ALA A 47 -10.32 16.40 -2.76
N ASP A 48 -9.30 16.60 -1.92
CA ASP A 48 -8.02 15.93 -2.07
C ASP A 48 -8.17 14.41 -2.02
N ASN A 49 -7.22 13.71 -2.63
CA ASN A 49 -7.02 12.29 -2.45
C ASN A 49 -6.67 12.01 -0.97
N GLU A 50 -7.42 11.12 -0.33
CA GLU A 50 -7.21 10.76 1.07
C GLU A 50 -6.19 9.62 1.21
N ASP A 51 -5.76 9.01 0.10
CA ASP A 51 -4.66 8.05 0.07
C ASP A 51 -3.30 8.75 0.04
N ALA A 52 -2.31 8.07 0.63
CA ALA A 52 -0.91 8.44 0.52
C ALA A 52 -0.04 7.21 0.33
N ALA A 53 1.10 7.35 -0.35
CA ALA A 53 2.05 6.27 -0.52
C ALA A 53 3.50 6.76 -0.55
N ALA A 54 4.45 5.87 -0.27
CA ALA A 54 5.87 6.13 -0.39
C ALA A 54 6.65 4.94 -0.95
N MET A 55 7.70 5.26 -1.68
CA MET A 55 8.75 4.35 -2.11
C MET A 55 10.05 4.86 -1.49
N ILE A 56 10.67 4.09 -0.58
CA ILE A 56 11.84 4.52 0.19
C ILE A 56 13.00 3.58 -0.14
N ASP A 57 13.94 4.05 -0.96
CA ASP A 57 15.19 3.34 -1.20
C ASP A 57 16.05 3.45 0.06
N VAL A 58 16.50 2.32 0.59
CA VAL A 58 17.37 2.27 1.78
C VAL A 58 18.81 2.01 1.35
N ASP A 59 19.03 0.95 0.59
CA ASP A 59 20.30 0.60 -0.01
C ASP A 59 20.10 -0.23 -1.30
N GLU A 60 21.18 -0.72 -1.91
CA GLU A 60 21.11 -1.53 -3.14
C GLU A 60 20.37 -2.87 -2.97
N HIS A 61 20.06 -3.26 -1.73
CA HIS A 61 19.45 -4.54 -1.37
C HIS A 61 18.18 -4.42 -0.55
N SER A 62 17.87 -3.23 -0.08
CA SER A 62 16.76 -2.97 0.84
C SER A 62 15.96 -1.76 0.42
N GLY A 63 14.67 -1.82 0.61
CA GLY A 63 13.76 -0.70 0.39
C GLY A 63 12.45 -0.92 1.13
N VAL A 64 11.66 0.14 1.23
CA VAL A 64 10.36 0.11 1.89
C VAL A 64 9.31 0.69 0.97
N LEU A 65 8.18 0.01 0.87
CA LEU A 65 6.96 0.52 0.27
C LEU A 65 5.95 0.77 1.39
N ALA A 66 5.34 1.93 1.40
CA ALA A 66 4.31 2.30 2.37
C ALA A 66 3.07 2.84 1.66
N LEU A 67 1.89 2.54 2.20
CA LEU A 67 0.61 3.02 1.73
C LEU A 67 -0.31 3.24 2.92
N ALA A 68 -1.04 4.34 2.90
CA ALA A 68 -2.04 4.70 3.90
C ALA A 68 -3.31 5.20 3.20
N ASP A 69 -4.46 4.80 3.73
CA ASP A 69 -5.80 5.19 3.28
C ASP A 69 -6.47 5.94 4.43
N GLY A 70 -6.83 7.18 4.18
CA GLY A 70 -7.30 8.10 5.21
C GLY A 70 -8.78 7.97 5.51
N VAL A 71 -9.11 7.75 6.78
CA VAL A 71 -10.48 7.64 7.28
C VAL A 71 -10.86 8.90 8.06
N GLY A 72 -12.11 9.32 7.97
CA GLY A 72 -12.61 10.47 8.73
C GLY A 72 -13.21 11.59 7.89
N GLY A 73 -13.31 11.37 6.58
CA GLY A 73 -13.96 12.26 5.61
C GLY A 73 -13.27 13.63 5.45
N HIS A 74 -13.00 14.02 4.20
CA HIS A 74 -12.46 15.33 3.84
C HIS A 74 -11.02 15.59 4.31
N ALA A 75 -10.74 16.77 4.88
CA ALA A 75 -9.39 17.22 5.20
C ALA A 75 -8.67 16.38 6.27
N GLY A 76 -9.40 15.70 7.15
CA GLY A 76 -8.83 14.88 8.22
C GLY A 76 -8.17 13.60 7.71
N GLY A 77 -8.84 12.87 6.81
CA GLY A 77 -8.33 11.64 6.20
C GLY A 77 -7.06 11.90 5.38
N ALA A 78 -7.10 12.85 4.45
CA ALA A 78 -5.95 13.22 3.62
C ALA A 78 -4.74 13.71 4.43
N MET A 79 -4.96 14.35 5.57
CA MET A 79 -3.89 14.76 6.47
C MET A 79 -3.34 13.56 7.24
N ALA A 80 -4.20 12.69 7.75
CA ALA A 80 -3.81 11.51 8.52
C ALA A 80 -2.95 10.55 7.70
N SER A 81 -3.39 10.19 6.49
CA SER A 81 -2.62 9.32 5.59
C SER A 81 -1.27 9.92 5.20
N SER A 82 -1.26 11.22 4.86
CA SER A 82 -0.03 11.95 4.50
C SER A 82 0.98 11.96 5.65
N LEU A 83 0.53 12.27 6.87
CA LEU A 83 1.39 12.30 8.06
C LEU A 83 1.89 10.89 8.43
N ALA A 84 1.05 9.86 8.28
CA ALA A 84 1.44 8.49 8.58
C ALA A 84 2.56 8.00 7.64
N VAL A 85 2.40 8.23 6.33
CA VAL A 85 3.43 7.86 5.34
C VAL A 85 4.71 8.68 5.54
N GLN A 86 4.59 9.99 5.82
CA GLN A 86 5.73 10.86 6.09
C GLN A 86 6.49 10.42 7.35
N ALA A 87 5.79 10.03 8.42
CA ALA A 87 6.42 9.56 9.64
C ALA A 87 7.26 8.30 9.43
N VAL A 88 6.79 7.36 8.61
CA VAL A 88 7.59 6.18 8.21
C VAL A 88 8.80 6.58 7.38
N HIS A 89 8.62 7.45 6.38
CA HIS A 89 9.70 7.95 5.55
C HIS A 89 10.80 8.62 6.39
N ASP A 90 10.43 9.51 7.29
CA ASP A 90 11.37 10.28 8.11
C ASP A 90 12.08 9.40 9.14
N ALA A 91 11.38 8.44 9.75
CA ALA A 91 11.98 7.49 10.68
C ALA A 91 13.04 6.61 9.99
N ILE A 92 12.80 6.17 8.77
CA ILE A 92 13.76 5.40 7.98
C ILE A 92 14.94 6.29 7.58
N GLY A 93 14.70 7.52 7.12
CA GLY A 93 15.76 8.47 6.80
C GLY A 93 16.66 8.82 7.98
N ALA A 94 16.09 8.91 9.18
CA ALA A 94 16.85 9.18 10.41
C ALA A 94 17.69 7.98 10.91
N ALA A 95 17.30 6.75 10.57
CA ALA A 95 18.01 5.55 11.00
C ALA A 95 19.36 5.32 10.29
N GLY A 96 19.58 5.94 9.13
CA GLY A 96 20.81 5.78 8.34
C GLY A 96 21.03 4.33 7.86
N ASP A 97 22.29 4.03 7.47
CA ASP A 97 22.67 2.77 6.81
C ASP A 97 22.78 1.53 7.75
N HIS A 98 22.06 1.49 8.86
CA HIS A 98 22.13 0.35 9.80
C HIS A 98 21.15 -0.78 9.39
N PRO A 99 21.63 -1.91 8.83
CA PRO A 99 20.75 -3.00 8.35
C PRO A 99 19.90 -3.66 9.46
N THR A 100 20.35 -3.59 10.71
CA THR A 100 19.59 -4.09 11.87
C THR A 100 18.54 -3.10 12.37
N GLY A 101 18.65 -1.82 11.95
CA GLY A 101 17.76 -0.74 12.36
C GLY A 101 16.50 -0.59 11.50
N LEU A 102 16.41 -1.20 10.30
CA LEU A 102 15.28 -0.95 9.40
C LEU A 102 13.93 -1.37 10.02
N ARG A 103 13.89 -2.53 10.68
CA ARG A 103 12.69 -2.96 11.41
C ARG A 103 12.32 -1.97 12.52
N ASP A 104 13.30 -1.56 13.30
CA ASP A 104 13.09 -0.64 14.42
C ASP A 104 12.70 0.76 13.91
N ALA A 105 13.28 1.19 12.78
CA ALA A 105 12.90 2.43 12.10
C ALA A 105 11.44 2.38 11.61
N ILE A 106 11.00 1.27 11.01
CA ILE A 106 9.60 1.10 10.59
C ILE A 106 8.68 1.17 11.82
N LEU A 107 9.00 0.49 12.92
CA LEU A 107 8.19 0.52 14.14
C LEU A 107 8.15 1.93 14.75
N THR A 108 9.29 2.62 14.81
CA THR A 108 9.34 4.04 15.20
C THR A 108 8.47 4.91 14.28
N GLY A 109 8.45 4.62 12.97
CA GLY A 109 7.57 5.28 12.01
C GLY A 109 6.09 5.11 12.36
N TYR A 110 5.66 3.90 12.75
CA TYR A 110 4.28 3.65 13.21
C TYR A 110 3.95 4.40 14.50
N GLU A 111 4.86 4.42 15.48
CA GLU A 111 4.66 5.17 16.73
C GLU A 111 4.54 6.67 16.46
N ASN A 112 5.40 7.20 15.59
CA ASN A 112 5.36 8.61 15.19
C ASN A 112 4.07 8.92 14.41
N ALA A 113 3.64 8.03 13.51
CA ALA A 113 2.38 8.14 12.78
C ALA A 113 1.19 8.18 13.74
N GLY A 114 1.14 7.26 14.70
CA GLY A 114 0.08 7.25 15.72
C GLY A 114 -0.04 8.57 16.46
N ARG A 115 1.08 9.12 16.94
CA ARG A 115 1.12 10.42 17.62
C ARG A 115 0.67 11.56 16.71
N ALA A 116 1.23 11.63 15.49
CA ALA A 116 0.91 12.71 14.56
C ALA A 116 -0.56 12.70 14.13
N VAL A 117 -1.16 11.53 13.94
CA VAL A 117 -2.57 11.39 13.59
C VAL A 117 -3.47 11.76 14.78
N THR A 118 -3.13 11.31 15.99
CA THR A 118 -3.86 11.68 17.20
C THR A 118 -3.85 13.21 17.44
N ASP A 119 -2.74 13.87 17.13
CA ASP A 119 -2.58 15.33 17.29
C ASP A 119 -3.44 16.15 16.30
N ILE A 120 -3.91 15.55 15.19
CA ILE A 120 -4.90 16.21 14.30
C ILE A 120 -6.21 16.43 15.06
N GLY A 121 -6.57 15.53 15.95
CA GLY A 121 -7.83 15.55 16.71
C GLY A 121 -9.04 15.14 15.89
N VAL A 122 -10.20 15.16 16.54
CA VAL A 122 -11.56 15.00 15.97
C VAL A 122 -11.71 13.87 14.94
N GLY A 123 -11.39 12.63 15.36
CA GLY A 123 -11.75 11.44 14.59
C GLY A 123 -10.95 11.23 13.30
N ALA A 124 -9.85 11.94 13.11
CA ALA A 124 -8.91 11.65 12.02
C ALA A 124 -8.21 10.34 12.32
N ALA A 125 -8.18 9.45 11.33
CA ALA A 125 -7.52 8.15 11.41
C ALA A 125 -7.06 7.72 10.02
N THR A 126 -6.22 6.71 9.95
CA THR A 126 -5.78 6.15 8.66
C THR A 126 -5.39 4.69 8.81
N THR A 127 -5.42 3.94 7.73
CA THR A 127 -4.70 2.67 7.62
C THR A 127 -3.21 2.95 7.46
N LEU A 128 -2.39 1.95 7.64
CA LEU A 128 -0.98 2.00 7.24
C LEU A 128 -0.48 0.59 6.94
N SER A 129 -0.13 0.35 5.69
CA SER A 129 0.48 -0.88 5.20
C SER A 129 1.91 -0.59 4.76
N VAL A 130 2.88 -1.32 5.33
CA VAL A 130 4.30 -1.16 5.03
C VAL A 130 4.90 -2.50 4.65
N VAL A 131 5.73 -2.51 3.63
CA VAL A 131 6.51 -3.69 3.22
C VAL A 131 7.98 -3.37 3.25
N GLU A 132 8.70 -4.10 4.10
CA GLU A 132 10.16 -4.19 4.10
C GLU A 132 10.58 -5.17 2.99
N LEU A 133 11.30 -4.67 2.00
CA LEU A 133 11.93 -5.44 0.94
C LEU A 133 13.40 -5.63 1.27
N HIS A 134 13.90 -6.86 1.26
CA HIS A 134 15.31 -7.14 1.44
C HIS A 134 15.73 -8.30 0.54
N ARG A 135 16.49 -8.02 -0.55
CA ARG A 135 16.96 -9.01 -1.56
C ARG A 135 15.87 -9.99 -2.00
N GLU A 136 15.81 -11.14 -1.35
CA GLU A 136 14.93 -12.27 -1.70
C GLU A 136 13.79 -12.46 -0.70
N SER A 137 13.55 -11.50 0.16
CA SER A 137 12.52 -11.61 1.19
C SER A 137 11.72 -10.33 1.36
N VAL A 138 10.49 -10.51 1.79
CA VAL A 138 9.59 -9.44 2.19
C VAL A 138 9.09 -9.70 3.61
N ARG A 139 8.83 -8.64 4.34
CA ARG A 139 8.10 -8.64 5.61
C ARG A 139 7.07 -7.53 5.56
N THR A 140 5.87 -7.83 6.03
CA THR A 140 4.78 -6.86 6.07
C THR A 140 4.51 -6.40 7.49
N TYR A 141 4.10 -5.16 7.59
CA TYR A 141 3.60 -4.51 8.79
C TYR A 141 2.31 -3.83 8.38
N HIS A 142 1.22 -4.05 9.10
CA HIS A 142 -0.01 -3.36 8.73
C HIS A 142 -0.91 -3.04 9.93
N VAL A 143 -1.65 -1.95 9.76
CA VAL A 143 -2.75 -1.48 10.58
C VAL A 143 -3.85 -1.08 9.60
N GLY A 144 -5.04 -1.65 9.74
CA GLY A 144 -6.15 -1.35 8.87
C GLY A 144 -6.44 -2.42 7.82
N ASP A 145 -7.10 -2.05 6.77
CA ASP A 145 -7.62 -2.94 5.74
C ASP A 145 -7.06 -2.70 4.34
N SER A 146 -6.04 -1.84 4.19
CA SER A 146 -5.31 -1.67 2.93
C SER A 146 -4.52 -2.95 2.58
N PRO A 147 -4.91 -3.70 1.52
CA PRO A 147 -4.40 -5.04 1.29
C PRO A 147 -2.94 -5.10 0.81
N ILE A 148 -2.25 -6.16 1.22
CA ILE A 148 -0.94 -6.57 0.68
C ILE A 148 -1.07 -7.97 0.09
N LEU A 149 -0.65 -8.14 -1.17
CA LEU A 149 -0.74 -9.38 -1.92
C LEU A 149 0.59 -9.72 -2.59
N LEU A 150 1.15 -10.90 -2.33
CA LEU A 150 2.32 -11.43 -3.03
C LEU A 150 1.91 -12.64 -3.88
N VAL A 151 2.17 -12.58 -5.18
CA VAL A 151 1.80 -13.63 -6.11
C VAL A 151 2.98 -14.11 -6.93
N SER A 152 3.02 -15.41 -7.22
CA SER A 152 3.97 -16.00 -8.13
C SER A 152 3.57 -15.75 -9.60
N GLN A 153 4.51 -15.90 -10.52
CA GLN A 153 4.24 -15.82 -11.96
C GLN A 153 3.15 -16.81 -12.43
N ARG A 154 2.94 -17.92 -11.71
CA ARG A 154 1.88 -18.90 -12.01
C ARG A 154 0.51 -18.49 -11.48
N GLY A 155 0.45 -17.39 -10.67
CA GLY A 155 -0.77 -16.91 -10.04
C GLY A 155 -1.07 -17.53 -8.68
N ASN A 156 -0.11 -18.27 -8.09
CA ASN A 156 -0.28 -18.77 -6.73
C ASN A 156 -0.07 -17.63 -5.74
N VAL A 157 -1.00 -17.42 -4.83
CA VAL A 157 -0.88 -16.50 -3.71
C VAL A 157 0.15 -17.07 -2.73
N ARG A 158 1.16 -16.26 -2.39
CA ARG A 158 2.21 -16.60 -1.43
C ARG A 158 2.04 -15.87 -0.11
N LEU A 159 1.44 -14.68 -0.17
CA LEU A 159 1.03 -13.89 0.96
C LEU A 159 -0.22 -13.12 0.56
N GLN A 160 -1.18 -13.10 1.45
CA GLN A 160 -2.28 -12.14 1.50
C GLN A 160 -2.49 -11.83 2.98
N ILE A 161 -2.46 -10.54 3.34
CA ILE A 161 -2.74 -10.14 4.71
C ILE A 161 -4.23 -10.28 5.00
N ILE A 162 -4.55 -10.51 6.27
CA ILE A 162 -5.92 -10.47 6.77
C ILE A 162 -6.23 -9.01 7.10
N THR A 163 -7.24 -8.45 6.44
CA THR A 163 -7.63 -7.07 6.70
C THR A 163 -8.27 -6.92 8.08
N HIS A 164 -7.95 -5.84 8.78
CA HIS A 164 -8.50 -5.55 10.11
C HIS A 164 -9.92 -5.01 9.99
N SER A 165 -10.83 -5.87 9.55
CA SER A 165 -12.25 -5.58 9.42
C SER A 165 -13.09 -6.77 9.87
N PRO A 166 -14.31 -6.57 10.38
CA PRO A 166 -15.22 -7.68 10.71
C PRO A 166 -15.42 -8.63 9.54
N VAL A 167 -15.54 -8.08 8.33
CA VAL A 167 -15.68 -8.84 7.08
C VAL A 167 -14.41 -9.64 6.76
N GLY A 168 -13.23 -9.04 6.92
CA GLY A 168 -11.94 -9.71 6.72
C GLY A 168 -11.77 -10.91 7.64
N TYR A 169 -12.08 -10.76 8.92
CA TYR A 169 -12.03 -11.85 9.90
C TYR A 169 -13.08 -12.95 9.61
N ALA A 170 -14.27 -12.58 9.12
CA ALA A 170 -15.29 -13.55 8.73
C ALA A 170 -14.87 -14.38 7.51
N VAL A 171 -14.19 -13.77 6.54
CA VAL A 171 -13.63 -14.47 5.37
C VAL A 171 -12.51 -15.42 5.80
N GLU A 172 -11.57 -14.95 6.62
CA GLU A 172 -10.44 -15.76 7.09
C GLU A 172 -10.90 -16.98 7.91
N SER A 173 -11.90 -16.79 8.76
CA SER A 173 -12.48 -17.89 9.55
C SER A 173 -13.38 -18.83 8.74
N GLY A 174 -13.61 -18.55 7.45
CA GLY A 174 -14.48 -19.33 6.57
C GLY A 174 -15.98 -19.15 6.86
N LEU A 175 -16.37 -18.18 7.67
CA LEU A 175 -17.75 -17.85 7.97
C LEU A 175 -18.45 -17.10 6.82
N LEU A 176 -17.68 -16.38 6.00
CA LEU A 176 -18.17 -15.61 4.88
C LEU A 176 -17.36 -15.93 3.62
N PRO A 177 -18.00 -16.35 2.50
CA PRO A 177 -17.31 -16.49 1.22
C PRO A 177 -16.78 -15.15 0.71
N GLU A 178 -15.56 -15.12 0.14
CA GLU A 178 -14.92 -13.90 -0.41
C GLU A 178 -15.85 -13.14 -1.39
N LYS A 179 -16.62 -13.86 -2.20
CA LYS A 179 -17.56 -13.23 -3.14
C LYS A 179 -18.68 -12.46 -2.45
N GLU A 180 -19.13 -12.93 -1.29
CA GLU A 180 -20.20 -12.30 -0.52
C GLU A 180 -19.65 -11.12 0.30
N ALA A 181 -18.39 -11.19 0.72
CA ALA A 181 -17.69 -10.13 1.44
C ALA A 181 -17.72 -8.79 0.69
N MET A 182 -17.53 -8.81 -0.63
CA MET A 182 -17.55 -7.61 -1.48
C MET A 182 -18.90 -6.88 -1.52
N HIS A 183 -19.97 -7.56 -1.14
CA HIS A 183 -21.34 -7.00 -1.09
C HIS A 183 -21.86 -6.84 0.34
N HIS A 184 -21.03 -7.14 1.35
CA HIS A 184 -21.44 -7.07 2.74
C HIS A 184 -21.67 -5.62 3.17
N ALA A 185 -22.69 -5.38 4.01
CA ALA A 185 -23.02 -4.03 4.47
C ALA A 185 -21.88 -3.37 5.26
N ASP A 186 -21.16 -4.17 6.06
CA ASP A 186 -20.08 -3.72 6.95
C ASP A 186 -18.68 -3.79 6.30
N ARG A 187 -18.58 -3.94 4.96
CA ARG A 187 -17.28 -4.04 4.28
C ARG A 187 -16.39 -2.80 4.46
N HIS A 188 -16.99 -1.66 4.79
CA HIS A 188 -16.31 -0.38 5.03
C HIS A 188 -15.91 -0.16 6.50
N VAL A 189 -16.22 -1.13 7.38
CA VAL A 189 -15.88 -1.02 8.80
C VAL A 189 -14.47 -1.50 9.04
N VAL A 190 -13.61 -0.59 9.49
CA VAL A 190 -12.21 -0.89 9.88
C VAL A 190 -12.14 -0.97 11.39
N SER A 191 -11.56 -2.04 11.93
CA SER A 191 -11.51 -2.34 13.36
C SER A 191 -10.20 -2.00 14.04
N ASN A 192 -9.19 -1.55 13.29
CA ASN A 192 -7.88 -1.17 13.80
C ASN A 192 -7.28 -0.09 12.90
N LEU A 193 -7.00 1.09 13.44
CA LEU A 193 -6.55 2.26 12.69
C LEU A 193 -5.37 2.94 13.38
N VAL A 194 -4.53 3.61 12.61
CA VAL A 194 -3.51 4.54 13.11
C VAL A 194 -4.21 5.77 13.65
N GLY A 195 -3.85 6.18 14.86
CA GLY A 195 -4.52 7.25 15.62
C GLY A 195 -5.52 6.74 16.66
N ALA A 196 -5.85 5.43 16.65
CA ALA A 196 -6.66 4.84 17.71
C ALA A 196 -5.81 4.46 18.94
N ASP A 197 -6.36 4.57 20.13
CA ASP A 197 -5.66 4.28 21.41
C ASP A 197 -5.23 2.81 21.51
N ASP A 198 -5.96 1.90 20.87
CA ASP A 198 -5.72 0.46 20.88
C ASP A 198 -5.07 -0.06 19.58
N MET A 199 -4.41 0.82 18.83
CA MET A 199 -3.68 0.47 17.60
C MET A 199 -2.76 -0.72 17.80
N ARG A 200 -2.86 -1.71 16.91
CA ARG A 200 -2.01 -2.91 16.91
C ARG A 200 -1.36 -3.11 15.55
N ILE A 201 -0.05 -3.26 15.55
CA ILE A 201 0.70 -3.52 14.32
C ILE A 201 0.77 -5.04 14.12
N GLU A 202 0.20 -5.55 13.05
CA GLU A 202 0.39 -6.94 12.64
C GLU A 202 1.66 -7.07 11.79
N ILE A 203 2.54 -8.00 12.17
CA ILE A 203 3.85 -8.18 11.54
C ILE A 203 3.97 -9.61 11.04
N SER A 204 4.24 -9.80 9.74
CA SER A 204 4.46 -11.13 9.20
C SER A 204 5.84 -11.69 9.56
N SER A 205 6.01 -13.01 9.42
CA SER A 205 7.34 -13.59 9.27
C SER A 205 7.98 -13.11 7.96
N ARG A 206 9.30 -13.27 7.81
CA ARG A 206 9.96 -13.04 6.52
C ARG A 206 9.54 -14.12 5.51
N ILE A 207 9.08 -13.69 4.34
CA ILE A 207 8.61 -14.54 3.26
C ILE A 207 9.55 -14.40 2.08
N THR A 208 10.00 -15.53 1.53
CA THR A 208 10.87 -15.52 0.35
C THR A 208 10.12 -15.00 -0.87
N MET A 209 10.66 -13.98 -1.53
CA MET A 209 10.19 -13.46 -2.81
C MET A 209 11.07 -14.01 -3.93
N GLN A 210 10.51 -14.86 -4.78
CA GLN A 210 11.21 -15.44 -5.92
C GLN A 210 11.35 -14.42 -7.05
N LYS A 211 12.28 -14.70 -7.98
CA LYS A 211 12.37 -13.93 -9.23
C LYS A 211 11.02 -13.90 -9.94
N ARG A 212 10.61 -12.73 -10.43
CA ARG A 212 9.35 -12.49 -11.12
C ARG A 212 8.08 -12.63 -10.27
N ASP A 213 8.21 -12.86 -8.97
CA ASP A 213 7.07 -12.67 -8.08
C ASP A 213 6.66 -11.19 -8.10
N THR A 214 5.38 -10.95 -7.94
CA THR A 214 4.81 -9.60 -7.94
C THR A 214 4.16 -9.34 -6.60
N LEU A 215 4.54 -8.24 -5.98
CA LEU A 215 3.97 -7.73 -4.74
C LEU A 215 3.08 -6.54 -5.08
N LEU A 216 1.90 -6.49 -4.48
CA LEU A 216 0.94 -5.41 -4.60
C LEU A 216 0.58 -4.89 -3.20
N LEU A 217 0.72 -3.59 -2.99
CA LEU A 217 0.06 -2.84 -1.93
C LEU A 217 -1.01 -1.97 -2.58
N ALA A 218 -2.19 -1.89 -1.99
CA ALA A 218 -3.25 -1.04 -2.53
C ALA A 218 -4.17 -0.53 -1.42
N SER A 219 -4.87 0.59 -1.66
CA SER A 219 -6.04 0.99 -0.90
C SER A 219 -7.26 0.12 -1.24
N ASP A 220 -8.33 0.24 -0.48
CA ASP A 220 -9.57 -0.50 -0.71
C ASP A 220 -10.19 -0.14 -2.07
N GLY A 221 -9.97 1.07 -2.60
CA GLY A 221 -10.41 1.50 -3.91
C GLY A 221 -10.04 0.57 -5.06
N LEU A 222 -8.96 -0.23 -4.92
CA LEU A 222 -8.66 -1.26 -5.90
C LEU A 222 -9.48 -2.54 -5.66
N PHE A 223 -9.49 -3.04 -4.42
CA PHE A 223 -10.08 -4.33 -4.07
C PHE A 223 -11.61 -4.27 -3.97
N ASP A 224 -12.21 -3.11 -3.71
CA ASP A 224 -13.64 -2.88 -3.74
C ASP A 224 -14.22 -2.80 -5.18
N ASN A 225 -13.35 -2.71 -6.18
CA ASN A 225 -13.73 -2.64 -7.57
C ASN A 225 -13.30 -3.85 -8.41
N LEU A 226 -12.29 -4.60 -7.97
CA LEU A 226 -11.79 -5.76 -8.69
C LEU A 226 -11.74 -6.99 -7.78
N HIS A 227 -12.21 -8.12 -8.31
CA HIS A 227 -12.03 -9.39 -7.60
C HIS A 227 -10.53 -9.74 -7.50
N THR A 228 -10.08 -10.31 -6.39
CA THR A 228 -8.71 -10.77 -6.17
C THR A 228 -8.20 -11.64 -7.34
N ARG A 229 -9.05 -12.49 -7.92
CA ARG A 229 -8.70 -13.31 -9.09
C ARG A 229 -8.40 -12.47 -10.33
N GLU A 230 -9.13 -11.38 -10.59
CA GLU A 230 -8.89 -10.47 -11.71
C GLU A 230 -7.55 -9.75 -11.52
N ILE A 231 -7.31 -9.23 -10.32
CA ILE A 231 -6.03 -8.59 -9.94
C ILE A 231 -4.87 -9.56 -10.21
N ILE A 232 -4.94 -10.81 -9.70
CA ILE A 232 -3.91 -11.83 -9.90
C ILE A 232 -3.66 -12.08 -11.39
N GLN A 233 -4.69 -12.20 -12.21
CA GLN A 233 -4.52 -12.45 -13.65
C GLN A 233 -3.79 -11.29 -14.36
N ILE A 234 -4.03 -10.06 -13.93
CA ILE A 234 -3.39 -8.86 -14.48
C ILE A 234 -1.92 -8.79 -14.06
N ILE A 235 -1.63 -8.97 -12.76
CA ILE A 235 -0.30 -8.66 -12.21
C ILE A 235 0.71 -9.79 -12.30
N ARG A 236 0.29 -11.05 -12.43
CA ARG A 236 1.18 -12.24 -12.29
C ARG A 236 2.25 -12.38 -13.38
N LYS A 237 2.08 -11.76 -14.55
CA LYS A 237 3.00 -11.93 -15.68
C LYS A 237 2.98 -10.73 -16.65
N GLY A 238 3.97 -10.72 -17.55
CA GLY A 238 4.09 -9.66 -18.58
C GLY A 238 4.82 -8.43 -18.03
N PRO A 239 4.98 -7.36 -18.81
CA PRO A 239 5.60 -6.12 -18.37
C PRO A 239 4.82 -5.49 -17.22
N ILE A 240 5.52 -5.03 -16.18
CA ILE A 240 4.89 -4.40 -15.00
C ILE A 240 4.09 -3.14 -15.37
N GLN A 241 4.56 -2.38 -16.35
CA GLN A 241 3.85 -1.23 -16.90
C GLN A 241 2.46 -1.61 -17.42
N ARG A 242 2.37 -2.71 -18.19
CA ARG A 242 1.08 -3.20 -18.71
C ARG A 242 0.17 -3.65 -17.57
N ALA A 243 0.74 -4.27 -16.53
CA ALA A 243 -0.01 -4.69 -15.36
C ALA A 243 -0.59 -3.48 -14.61
N GLY A 244 0.23 -2.45 -14.33
CA GLY A 244 -0.22 -1.22 -13.71
C GLY A 244 -1.32 -0.52 -14.50
N HIS A 245 -1.12 -0.30 -15.79
CA HIS A 245 -2.15 0.31 -16.66
C HIS A 245 -3.44 -0.54 -16.69
N GLY A 246 -3.33 -1.87 -16.70
CA GLY A 246 -4.48 -2.77 -16.68
C GLY A 246 -5.30 -2.66 -15.39
N LEU A 247 -4.63 -2.52 -14.24
CA LEU A 247 -5.30 -2.29 -12.96
C LEU A 247 -6.05 -0.96 -12.98
N VAL A 248 -5.38 0.14 -13.39
CA VAL A 248 -5.99 1.48 -13.47
C VAL A 248 -7.21 1.45 -14.37
N GLN A 249 -7.03 0.96 -15.60
CA GLN A 249 -8.10 0.95 -16.59
C GLN A 249 -9.33 0.19 -16.10
N LEU A 250 -9.15 -1.02 -15.55
CA LEU A 250 -10.28 -1.84 -15.13
C LEU A 250 -10.94 -1.29 -13.86
N ALA A 251 -10.19 -0.80 -12.88
CA ALA A 251 -10.75 -0.20 -11.68
C ALA A 251 -11.55 1.06 -12.01
N MET A 252 -10.98 1.97 -12.80
CA MET A 252 -11.66 3.20 -13.22
C MET A 252 -12.91 2.92 -14.07
N GLU A 253 -12.86 1.91 -14.95
CA GLU A 253 -14.04 1.48 -15.71
C GLU A 253 -15.17 1.01 -14.76
N ARG A 254 -14.83 0.22 -13.72
CA ARG A 254 -15.80 -0.26 -12.73
C ARG A 254 -16.39 0.87 -11.89
N MET A 255 -15.55 1.83 -11.46
CA MET A 255 -16.00 3.00 -10.69
C MET A 255 -16.95 3.89 -11.49
N LEU A 256 -16.69 4.08 -12.80
CA LEU A 256 -17.47 4.95 -13.67
C LEU A 256 -18.73 4.27 -14.25
N HIS A 257 -18.69 2.95 -14.42
CA HIS A 257 -19.73 2.20 -15.14
C HIS A 257 -20.09 0.93 -14.36
N ALA A 258 -20.90 1.10 -13.31
CA ALA A 258 -21.41 -0.04 -12.53
C ALA A 258 -22.13 -1.04 -13.44
N ARG A 259 -21.81 -2.33 -13.24
CA ARG A 259 -22.44 -3.44 -13.96
C ARG A 259 -23.02 -4.43 -12.96
N GLU A 260 -24.21 -4.96 -13.26
CA GLU A 260 -24.85 -5.97 -12.41
C GLU A 260 -23.93 -7.18 -12.18
N GLY A 261 -23.82 -7.61 -10.93
CA GLY A 261 -22.98 -8.74 -10.52
C GLY A 261 -21.48 -8.47 -10.49
N MET A 262 -21.05 -7.22 -10.73
CA MET A 262 -19.65 -6.82 -10.64
C MET A 262 -19.44 -5.79 -9.53
N PRO A 263 -18.31 -5.86 -8.79
CA PRO A 263 -18.02 -4.89 -7.75
C PRO A 263 -17.85 -3.49 -8.37
N SER A 264 -18.39 -2.49 -7.70
CA SER A 264 -18.27 -1.08 -8.10
C SER A 264 -18.49 -0.19 -6.87
N LYS A 265 -17.47 0.55 -6.50
CA LYS A 265 -17.48 1.56 -5.44
C LYS A 265 -16.51 2.68 -5.85
N PRO A 266 -17.02 3.87 -6.28
CA PRO A 266 -16.14 5.01 -6.51
C PRO A 266 -15.41 5.38 -5.23
N ASP A 267 -14.07 5.30 -5.26
CA ASP A 267 -13.19 5.62 -4.15
C ASP A 267 -11.84 6.14 -4.65
N ASP A 268 -11.04 6.72 -3.75
CA ASP A 268 -9.66 7.03 -4.04
C ASP A 268 -8.91 5.74 -4.39
N LEU A 269 -7.97 5.82 -5.32
CA LEU A 269 -7.30 4.64 -5.86
C LEU A 269 -5.79 4.81 -5.80
N THR A 270 -5.16 4.09 -4.90
CA THR A 270 -3.71 4.09 -4.79
C THR A 270 -3.16 2.67 -4.76
N PHE A 271 -2.09 2.42 -5.52
CA PHE A 271 -1.35 1.17 -5.41
C PHE A 271 0.13 1.34 -5.74
N LEU A 272 0.93 0.46 -5.15
CA LEU A 272 2.33 0.22 -5.44
C LEU A 272 2.49 -1.24 -5.87
N LEU A 273 2.84 -1.47 -7.13
CA LEU A 273 3.05 -2.79 -7.70
C LEU A 273 4.55 -3.01 -7.93
N PHE A 274 5.19 -3.84 -7.12
CA PHE A 274 6.61 -4.14 -7.22
C PHE A 274 6.83 -5.50 -7.88
N ARG A 275 7.82 -5.57 -8.78
CA ARG A 275 8.31 -6.82 -9.32
C ARG A 275 9.82 -6.87 -9.22
N ARG A 276 10.30 -7.94 -8.59
CA ARG A 276 11.72 -8.22 -8.49
C ARG A 276 12.32 -8.47 -9.89
N SER A 277 13.44 -7.83 -10.18
CA SER A 277 14.24 -8.10 -11.38
C SER A 277 14.77 -9.54 -11.42
N THR A 278 15.08 -10.02 -12.59
CA THR A 278 15.58 -11.38 -12.82
C THR A 278 17.01 -11.58 -12.34
#